data_2ce39079930a7bd851519bc02a2702ea
#
_entry.id   2ce39079930a7bd851519bc02a2702ea
#
_cell.length_a   1.000
_cell.length_b   1.000
_cell.length_c   1.000
_cell.angle_alpha   90.00
_cell.angle_beta   90.00
_cell.angle_gamma   90.00
#
_symmetry.space_group_name_H-M   'P 1'
#
loop_
_entity.id
_entity.type
_entity.pdbx_description
1 polymer ?
#
loop_
_entity_poly.entity_id
_entity_poly.type
_entity_poly.pdbx_seq_one_letter_code
_entity_poly.pdbx_strand_id
1 'polypeptide(L)'
;MPLRNGDLYMETNILMESGTNELEVLEFTVGNNHYGINVAKIKEIVPSNTVTPVPNSHPCVEGIFMPRDLMITVVDLAKVINVAPSPDPSKDMFIITNFNQLNVAFHVHTVVGIHRVSWADIITPDSTISTAENGIATGIIKINGQLIVILDFERIVSDISPETGLKVSEIDKLGDRDRNASHIVIAEDSPLLIKLISDSLKKAGYSNLTLCHNGKEAWDYLEDYRLHRPDELDVECVITDLEMPLMDGHRLTKLIKTDDIEDTCSNLFIFD
;
A
#
# COMPACT_ATOMS: atom_id res chain seq x y z
N MET A 1 -33.94 9.05 -36.44
CA MET A 1 -33.70 9.37 -35.01
C MET A 1 -32.64 8.42 -34.51
N PRO A 2 -31.38 8.85 -34.28
CA PRO A 2 -30.31 7.96 -33.82
C PRO A 2 -30.32 7.91 -32.27
N LEU A 3 -30.19 6.67 -31.76
CA LEU A 3 -30.02 6.38 -30.36
C LEU A 3 -28.64 6.86 -29.89
N ARG A 4 -28.62 7.63 -28.82
CA ARG A 4 -27.43 8.14 -28.17
C ARG A 4 -26.73 6.99 -27.42
N ASN A 5 -25.45 6.78 -27.71
CA ASN A 5 -24.53 6.05 -26.87
C ASN A 5 -24.40 6.78 -25.54
N GLY A 6 -24.91 6.16 -24.48
CA GLY A 6 -24.63 6.59 -23.14
C GLY A 6 -23.29 5.98 -22.69
N ASP A 7 -22.27 6.81 -22.59
CA ASP A 7 -21.00 6.49 -21.96
C ASP A 7 -21.26 6.13 -20.51
N LEU A 8 -21.04 4.86 -20.17
CA LEU A 8 -20.99 4.41 -18.78
C LEU A 8 -19.61 4.79 -18.21
N TYR A 9 -19.42 6.07 -17.90
CA TYR A 9 -18.40 6.48 -16.95
C TYR A 9 -18.96 6.15 -15.57
N MET A 10 -18.54 5.04 -14.98
CA MET A 10 -18.56 4.90 -13.53
C MET A 10 -17.53 5.89 -12.98
N GLU A 11 -17.98 7.09 -12.63
CA GLU A 11 -17.28 7.90 -11.63
C GLU A 11 -17.33 7.07 -10.34
N THR A 12 -16.23 6.45 -9.97
CA THR A 12 -16.02 5.92 -8.63
C THR A 12 -15.92 7.12 -7.69
N ASN A 13 -17.08 7.68 -7.32
CA ASN A 13 -17.19 8.44 -6.10
C ASN A 13 -17.00 7.45 -4.95
N ILE A 14 -15.76 7.15 -4.64
CA ILE A 14 -15.37 6.54 -3.38
C ILE A 14 -15.63 7.62 -2.33
N LEU A 15 -16.86 7.65 -1.82
CA LEU A 15 -17.15 8.26 -0.53
C LEU A 15 -16.37 7.43 0.49
N MET A 16 -15.13 7.82 0.75
CA MET A 16 -14.44 7.43 1.97
C MET A 16 -15.27 7.97 3.12
N GLU A 17 -16.19 7.16 3.63
CA GLU A 17 -16.75 7.38 4.96
C GLU A 17 -15.60 7.23 5.94
N SER A 18 -14.95 8.32 6.26
CA SER A 18 -13.87 8.39 7.25
C SER A 18 -14.42 7.87 8.59
N GLY A 19 -13.97 6.69 8.98
CA GLY A 19 -14.30 6.06 10.25
C GLY A 19 -14.89 4.64 10.20
N THR A 20 -15.02 4.02 9.04
CA THR A 20 -15.31 2.59 8.95
C THR A 20 -13.99 1.83 9.07
N ASN A 21 -13.90 0.95 10.06
CA ASN A 21 -12.76 0.04 10.25
C ASN A 21 -12.83 -1.10 9.21
N GLU A 22 -13.05 -0.75 7.93
CA GLU A 22 -13.30 -1.68 6.83
C GLU A 22 -12.33 -1.41 5.66
N LEU A 23 -11.92 -2.50 5.03
CA LEU A 23 -11.09 -2.52 3.82
C LEU A 23 -11.92 -3.09 2.66
N GLU A 24 -11.85 -2.49 1.48
CA GLU A 24 -12.38 -3.07 0.25
C GLU A 24 -11.28 -3.85 -0.47
N VAL A 25 -11.48 -5.17 -0.60
CA VAL A 25 -10.54 -6.09 -1.24
C VAL A 25 -11.12 -6.59 -2.55
N LEU A 26 -10.40 -6.37 -3.66
CA LEU A 26 -10.70 -7.04 -4.93
C LEU A 26 -10.16 -8.47 -4.87
N GLU A 27 -11.06 -9.45 -4.99
CA GLU A 27 -10.70 -10.85 -5.13
C GLU A 27 -10.42 -11.20 -6.60
N PHE A 28 -9.31 -11.88 -6.84
CA PHE A 28 -8.94 -12.41 -8.14
C PHE A 28 -8.28 -13.78 -7.99
N THR A 29 -8.13 -14.51 -9.09
CA THR A 29 -7.50 -15.82 -9.09
C THR A 29 -6.23 -15.86 -9.92
N VAL A 30 -5.24 -16.63 -9.44
CA VAL A 30 -4.07 -17.06 -10.21
C VAL A 30 -3.91 -18.56 -9.98
N GLY A 31 -4.01 -19.36 -11.04
CA GLY A 31 -4.18 -20.81 -10.92
C GLY A 31 -5.50 -21.16 -10.24
N ASN A 32 -5.42 -21.99 -9.21
CA ASN A 32 -6.57 -22.42 -8.42
C ASN A 32 -6.71 -21.67 -7.09
N ASN A 33 -5.85 -20.68 -6.85
CA ASN A 33 -5.81 -19.96 -5.58
C ASN A 33 -6.44 -18.58 -5.72
N HIS A 34 -6.98 -18.11 -4.61
CA HIS A 34 -7.63 -16.81 -4.48
C HIS A 34 -6.71 -15.82 -3.79
N TYR A 35 -6.59 -14.65 -4.39
CA TYR A 35 -5.77 -13.56 -3.92
C TYR A 35 -6.57 -12.27 -3.84
N GLY A 36 -6.08 -11.32 -3.07
CA GLY A 36 -6.70 -10.02 -2.88
C GLY A 36 -5.73 -8.87 -3.04
N ILE A 37 -6.28 -7.74 -3.48
CA ILE A 37 -5.60 -6.43 -3.46
C ILE A 37 -6.57 -5.39 -2.90
N ASN A 38 -6.07 -4.40 -2.16
CA ASN A 38 -6.85 -3.25 -1.73
C ASN A 38 -7.36 -2.48 -2.96
N VAL A 39 -8.67 -2.23 -3.00
CA VAL A 39 -9.32 -1.51 -4.11
C VAL A 39 -8.78 -0.09 -4.28
N ALA A 40 -8.39 0.57 -3.19
CA ALA A 40 -7.83 1.91 -3.24
C ALA A 40 -6.54 2.01 -4.06
N LYS A 41 -5.77 0.92 -4.18
CA LYS A 41 -4.55 0.83 -5.00
C LYS A 41 -4.83 0.59 -6.49
N ILE A 42 -6.10 0.33 -6.86
CA ILE A 42 -6.49 -0.02 -8.23
C ILE A 42 -6.94 1.24 -8.97
N LYS A 43 -6.31 1.48 -10.10
CA LYS A 43 -6.72 2.54 -11.02
C LYS A 43 -7.78 2.08 -12.01
N GLU A 44 -7.60 0.90 -12.58
CA GLU A 44 -8.47 0.36 -13.63
C GLU A 44 -8.30 -1.16 -13.73
N ILE A 45 -9.37 -1.86 -14.15
CA ILE A 45 -9.35 -3.29 -14.46
C ILE A 45 -9.80 -3.45 -15.90
N VAL A 46 -8.97 -4.08 -16.74
CA VAL A 46 -9.27 -4.25 -18.17
C VAL A 46 -9.00 -5.71 -18.59
N PRO A 47 -9.68 -6.21 -19.64
CA PRO A 47 -9.30 -7.49 -20.24
C PRO A 47 -7.83 -7.49 -20.68
N SER A 48 -7.14 -8.62 -20.51
CA SER A 48 -5.77 -8.75 -20.99
C SER A 48 -5.71 -8.49 -22.51
N ASN A 49 -4.60 -7.92 -22.94
CA ASN A 49 -4.41 -7.52 -24.33
C ASN A 49 -2.97 -7.83 -24.76
N THR A 50 -2.67 -7.63 -26.04
CA THR A 50 -1.34 -7.87 -26.58
C THR A 50 -0.30 -7.02 -25.85
N VAL A 51 0.75 -7.67 -25.35
CA VAL A 51 1.88 -7.07 -24.68
C VAL A 51 3.09 -7.10 -25.61
N THR A 52 3.82 -6.00 -25.70
CA THR A 52 5.07 -5.93 -26.46
C THR A 52 6.24 -6.33 -25.55
N PRO A 53 6.93 -7.45 -25.80
CA PRO A 53 8.05 -7.88 -24.98
C PRO A 53 9.20 -6.86 -24.98
N VAL A 54 9.86 -6.69 -23.82
CA VAL A 54 11.04 -5.83 -23.67
C VAL A 54 12.27 -6.73 -23.48
N PRO A 55 13.29 -6.61 -24.34
CA PRO A 55 14.53 -7.36 -24.18
C PRO A 55 15.23 -7.07 -22.85
N ASN A 56 15.77 -8.09 -22.22
CA ASN A 56 16.49 -8.02 -20.94
C ASN A 56 15.67 -7.48 -19.75
N SER A 57 14.33 -7.51 -19.82
CA SER A 57 13.46 -7.21 -18.68
C SER A 57 13.55 -8.29 -17.61
N HIS A 58 13.06 -7.97 -16.39
CA HIS A 58 12.95 -8.95 -15.32
C HIS A 58 12.08 -10.16 -15.76
N PRO A 59 12.37 -11.41 -15.34
CA PRO A 59 11.64 -12.60 -15.78
C PRO A 59 10.13 -12.56 -15.54
N CYS A 60 9.67 -11.85 -14.51
CA CYS A 60 8.25 -11.65 -14.20
C CYS A 60 7.60 -10.55 -15.05
N VAL A 61 8.36 -9.74 -15.80
CA VAL A 61 7.83 -8.71 -16.69
C VAL A 61 7.51 -9.34 -18.04
N GLU A 62 6.26 -9.26 -18.47
CA GLU A 62 5.84 -9.71 -19.80
C GLU A 62 6.24 -8.72 -20.89
N GLY A 63 6.23 -7.42 -20.58
CA GLY A 63 6.53 -6.36 -21.51
C GLY A 63 5.75 -5.09 -21.23
N ILE A 64 5.36 -4.40 -22.31
CA ILE A 64 4.65 -3.12 -22.26
C ILE A 64 3.26 -3.27 -22.91
N PHE A 65 2.26 -2.78 -22.23
CA PHE A 65 0.91 -2.54 -22.71
C PHE A 65 0.70 -1.03 -22.88
N MET A 66 0.13 -0.59 -23.98
CA MET A 66 -0.01 0.83 -24.31
C MET A 66 -1.45 1.19 -24.65
N PRO A 67 -2.35 1.32 -23.65
CA PRO A 67 -3.69 1.84 -23.88
C PRO A 67 -3.63 3.37 -24.01
N ARG A 68 -4.23 3.94 -25.05
CA ARG A 68 -4.42 5.39 -25.20
C ARG A 68 -3.14 6.22 -24.99
N ASP A 69 -2.01 5.79 -25.57
CA ASP A 69 -0.70 6.46 -25.46
C ASP A 69 -0.05 6.46 -24.05
N LEU A 70 -0.61 5.72 -23.09
CA LEU A 70 -0.01 5.52 -21.79
C LEU A 70 0.81 4.23 -21.77
N MET A 71 2.11 4.33 -21.51
CA MET A 71 3.00 3.17 -21.38
C MET A 71 2.85 2.54 -19.99
N ILE A 72 2.49 1.26 -19.96
CA ILE A 72 2.25 0.50 -18.72
C ILE A 72 3.10 -0.77 -18.76
N THR A 73 3.91 -0.99 -17.76
CA THR A 73 4.65 -2.24 -17.58
C THR A 73 3.70 -3.34 -17.12
N VAL A 74 3.75 -4.50 -17.79
CA VAL A 74 2.91 -5.66 -17.44
C VAL A 74 3.74 -6.69 -16.69
N VAL A 75 3.29 -7.03 -15.48
CA VAL A 75 3.87 -8.04 -14.60
C VAL A 75 2.99 -9.29 -14.60
N ASP A 76 3.57 -10.43 -14.94
CA ASP A 76 2.93 -11.74 -14.85
C ASP A 76 2.91 -12.20 -13.39
N LEU A 77 1.76 -12.08 -12.76
CA LEU A 77 1.63 -12.44 -11.34
C LEU A 77 1.78 -13.96 -11.12
N ALA A 78 1.44 -14.79 -12.11
CA ALA A 78 1.65 -16.24 -12.02
C ALA A 78 3.15 -16.57 -11.91
N LYS A 79 4.02 -15.84 -12.63
CA LYS A 79 5.48 -15.99 -12.48
C LYS A 79 5.99 -15.46 -11.15
N VAL A 80 5.46 -14.34 -10.65
CA VAL A 80 5.84 -13.78 -9.34
C VAL A 80 5.61 -14.79 -8.22
N ILE A 81 4.43 -15.42 -8.21
CA ILE A 81 4.05 -16.40 -7.17
C ILE A 81 4.37 -17.84 -7.52
N ASN A 82 5.09 -18.06 -8.63
CA ASN A 82 5.52 -19.38 -9.11
C ASN A 82 4.36 -20.38 -9.31
N VAL A 83 3.30 -19.93 -9.97
CA VAL A 83 2.12 -20.73 -10.35
C VAL A 83 2.10 -20.95 -11.86
N ALA A 84 1.45 -22.02 -12.32
CA ALA A 84 1.33 -22.32 -13.74
C ALA A 84 0.59 -21.21 -14.50
N PRO A 85 0.94 -20.97 -15.77
CA PRO A 85 0.23 -20.03 -16.63
C PRO A 85 -1.26 -20.29 -16.71
N SER A 86 -2.02 -19.26 -17.12
CA SER A 86 -3.46 -19.36 -17.28
C SER A 86 -3.86 -20.50 -18.22
N PRO A 87 -4.82 -21.33 -17.81
CA PRO A 87 -5.36 -22.39 -18.68
C PRO A 87 -6.29 -21.84 -19.78
N ASP A 88 -6.81 -20.62 -19.62
CA ASP A 88 -7.71 -19.96 -20.57
C ASP A 88 -7.38 -18.44 -20.65
N PRO A 89 -6.34 -18.09 -21.42
CA PRO A 89 -5.88 -16.70 -21.53
C PRO A 89 -6.93 -15.71 -22.06
N SER A 90 -8.02 -16.21 -22.64
CA SER A 90 -9.11 -15.36 -23.15
C SER A 90 -9.93 -14.68 -22.03
N LYS A 91 -9.79 -15.15 -20.80
CA LYS A 91 -10.47 -14.61 -19.60
C LYS A 91 -9.55 -13.78 -18.72
N ASP A 92 -8.27 -13.75 -19.05
CA ASP A 92 -7.27 -13.08 -18.25
C ASP A 92 -7.52 -11.57 -18.22
N MET A 93 -7.14 -10.96 -17.11
CA MET A 93 -7.37 -9.56 -16.84
C MET A 93 -6.08 -8.86 -16.43
N PHE A 94 -6.02 -7.56 -16.68
CA PHE A 94 -4.99 -6.67 -16.16
C PHE A 94 -5.60 -5.83 -15.04
N ILE A 95 -5.01 -5.91 -13.85
CA ILE A 95 -5.27 -5.00 -12.74
C ILE A 95 -4.21 -3.89 -12.85
N ILE A 96 -4.64 -2.69 -13.23
CA ILE A 96 -3.76 -1.54 -13.40
C ILE A 96 -3.73 -0.76 -12.10
N THR A 97 -2.53 -0.56 -11.57
CA THR A 97 -2.25 0.16 -10.34
C THR A 97 -1.37 1.38 -10.60
N ASN A 98 -1.31 2.30 -9.67
CA ASN A 98 -0.38 3.42 -9.71
C ASN A 98 0.36 3.48 -8.37
N PHE A 99 1.66 3.21 -8.40
CA PHE A 99 2.54 3.34 -7.25
C PHE A 99 3.58 4.41 -7.54
N ASN A 100 3.62 5.47 -6.74
CA ASN A 100 4.60 6.56 -6.90
C ASN A 100 4.73 7.09 -8.34
N GLN A 101 3.60 7.33 -9.02
CA GLN A 101 3.50 7.75 -10.43
C GLN A 101 3.94 6.68 -11.46
N LEU A 102 4.27 5.47 -11.02
CA LEU A 102 4.54 4.35 -11.88
C LEU A 102 3.26 3.56 -12.14
N ASN A 103 2.80 3.51 -13.39
CA ASN A 103 1.67 2.66 -13.76
C ASN A 103 2.17 1.24 -14.05
N VAL A 104 1.65 0.27 -13.32
CA VAL A 104 1.94 -1.16 -13.48
C VAL A 104 0.64 -1.92 -13.67
N ALA A 105 0.61 -2.83 -14.62
CA ALA A 105 -0.49 -3.76 -14.82
C ALA A 105 -0.07 -5.14 -14.32
N PHE A 106 -0.87 -5.74 -13.46
CA PHE A 106 -0.68 -7.11 -13.00
C PHE A 106 -1.59 -8.04 -13.80
N HIS A 107 -0.97 -8.99 -14.48
CA HIS A 107 -1.68 -10.00 -15.23
C HIS A 107 -2.20 -11.08 -14.29
N VAL A 108 -3.52 -11.25 -14.20
CA VAL A 108 -4.24 -12.22 -13.38
C VAL A 108 -5.17 -13.06 -14.25
N HIS A 109 -5.56 -14.27 -13.76
CA HIS A 109 -6.36 -15.17 -14.59
C HIS A 109 -7.84 -14.77 -14.60
N THR A 110 -8.41 -14.38 -13.44
CA THR A 110 -9.83 -13.99 -13.37
C THR A 110 -10.04 -13.04 -12.22
N VAL A 111 -10.85 -12.03 -12.42
CA VAL A 111 -11.36 -11.17 -11.36
C VAL A 111 -12.71 -11.71 -10.90
N VAL A 112 -12.87 -11.90 -9.58
CA VAL A 112 -14.05 -12.51 -8.97
C VAL A 112 -15.05 -11.46 -8.50
N GLY A 113 -14.58 -10.49 -7.69
CA GLY A 113 -15.42 -9.42 -7.16
C GLY A 113 -14.75 -8.63 -6.04
N ILE A 114 -15.50 -7.68 -5.49
CA ILE A 114 -15.04 -6.83 -4.38
C ILE A 114 -15.75 -7.26 -3.10
N HIS A 115 -14.98 -7.37 -2.01
CA HIS A 115 -15.46 -7.69 -0.68
C HIS A 115 -15.13 -6.56 0.29
N ARG A 116 -16.07 -6.21 1.15
CA ARG A 116 -15.82 -5.37 2.33
C ARG A 116 -15.49 -6.26 3.50
N VAL A 117 -14.36 -6.02 4.13
CA VAL A 117 -13.86 -6.79 5.25
C VAL A 117 -13.43 -5.86 6.37
N SER A 118 -13.71 -6.25 7.60
CA SER A 118 -13.17 -5.52 8.76
C SER A 118 -11.67 -5.82 8.90
N TRP A 119 -10.88 -4.85 9.28
CA TRP A 119 -9.47 -5.06 9.65
C TRP A 119 -9.31 -6.13 10.75
N ALA A 120 -10.31 -6.26 11.63
CA ALA A 120 -10.32 -7.30 12.67
C ALA A 120 -10.45 -8.73 12.12
N ASP A 121 -10.95 -8.90 10.90
CA ASP A 121 -11.12 -10.20 10.23
C ASP A 121 -9.89 -10.59 9.40
N ILE A 122 -8.91 -9.71 9.28
CA ILE A 122 -7.66 -9.95 8.57
C ILE A 122 -6.69 -10.66 9.51
N ILE A 123 -6.32 -11.86 9.14
CA ILE A 123 -5.33 -12.67 9.86
C ILE A 123 -3.95 -12.31 9.32
N THR A 124 -3.09 -11.80 10.16
CA THR A 124 -1.69 -11.55 9.80
C THR A 124 -0.97 -12.90 9.64
N PRO A 125 -0.28 -13.15 8.51
CA PRO A 125 0.51 -14.36 8.34
C PRO A 125 1.59 -14.45 9.41
N ASP A 126 1.72 -15.60 10.06
CA ASP A 126 2.81 -15.82 11.01
C ASP A 126 4.15 -16.02 10.28
N SER A 127 5.25 -15.96 11.02
CA SER A 127 6.61 -16.08 10.49
C SER A 127 6.91 -17.43 9.80
N THR A 128 6.01 -18.41 9.90
CA THR A 128 6.16 -19.71 9.22
C THR A 128 5.58 -19.69 7.81
N ILE A 129 4.62 -18.78 7.55
CA ILE A 129 3.96 -18.60 6.24
C ILE A 129 4.65 -17.47 5.45
N SER A 130 5.08 -16.45 6.14
CA SER A 130 5.82 -15.31 5.59
C SER A 130 7.19 -15.29 6.25
N THR A 131 8.21 -15.78 5.55
CA THR A 131 9.58 -15.48 5.97
C THR A 131 9.73 -13.96 5.91
N ALA A 132 9.90 -13.33 7.06
CA ALA A 132 9.80 -11.87 7.27
C ALA A 132 10.68 -11.01 6.35
N GLU A 133 11.58 -11.60 5.58
CA GLU A 133 12.46 -10.89 4.65
C GLU A 133 12.00 -10.96 3.18
N ASN A 134 11.11 -11.91 2.79
CA ASN A 134 10.71 -12.10 1.38
C ASN A 134 9.21 -12.38 1.17
N GLY A 135 8.38 -12.26 2.20
CA GLY A 135 6.93 -12.51 2.08
C GLY A 135 6.21 -11.37 1.33
N ILE A 136 5.44 -11.73 0.30
CA ILE A 136 4.56 -10.80 -0.43
C ILE A 136 3.10 -10.88 0.04
N ALA A 137 2.82 -11.62 1.12
CA ALA A 137 1.49 -11.75 1.71
C ALA A 137 1.39 -10.82 2.93
N THR A 138 0.45 -9.88 2.91
CA THR A 138 0.19 -8.94 4.01
C THR A 138 -0.94 -9.37 4.93
N GLY A 139 -1.86 -10.21 4.44
CA GLY A 139 -2.99 -10.68 5.22
C GLY A 139 -3.67 -11.89 4.61
N ILE A 140 -4.50 -12.56 5.41
CA ILE A 140 -5.36 -13.65 4.97
C ILE A 140 -6.77 -13.34 5.46
N ILE A 141 -7.74 -13.41 4.56
CA ILE A 141 -9.17 -13.30 4.88
C ILE A 141 -9.90 -14.56 4.52
N LYS A 142 -11.02 -14.82 5.20
CA LYS A 142 -11.87 -15.99 4.92
C LYS A 142 -13.27 -15.51 4.55
N ILE A 143 -13.66 -15.75 3.30
CA ILE A 143 -14.98 -15.38 2.76
C ILE A 143 -15.69 -16.63 2.26
N ASN A 144 -16.88 -16.90 2.75
CA ASN A 144 -17.68 -18.07 2.37
C ASN A 144 -16.94 -19.42 2.42
N GLY A 145 -16.00 -19.55 3.37
CA GLY A 145 -15.17 -20.75 3.51
C GLY A 145 -13.91 -20.77 2.62
N GLN A 146 -13.77 -19.84 1.68
CA GLN A 146 -12.60 -19.67 0.84
C GLN A 146 -11.56 -18.77 1.54
N LEU A 147 -10.29 -19.18 1.51
CA LEU A 147 -9.17 -18.34 1.95
C LEU A 147 -8.71 -17.47 0.79
N ILE A 148 -8.54 -16.17 1.04
CA ILE A 148 -8.02 -15.18 0.10
C ILE A 148 -6.77 -14.58 0.72
N VAL A 149 -5.65 -14.66 0.03
CA VAL A 149 -4.37 -14.10 0.48
C VAL A 149 -4.22 -12.69 -0.09
N ILE A 150 -4.14 -11.70 0.77
CA ILE A 150 -3.89 -10.31 0.38
C ILE A 150 -2.40 -10.15 0.06
N LEU A 151 -2.09 -9.64 -1.14
CA LEU A 151 -0.73 -9.50 -1.63
C LEU A 151 -0.25 -8.04 -1.54
N ASP A 152 1.03 -7.89 -1.24
CA ASP A 152 1.76 -6.62 -1.27
C ASP A 152 2.28 -6.33 -2.68
N PHE A 153 1.52 -5.56 -3.43
CA PHE A 153 1.86 -5.21 -4.81
C PHE A 153 3.01 -4.20 -4.92
N GLU A 154 3.17 -3.34 -3.92
CA GLU A 154 4.29 -2.39 -3.86
C GLU A 154 5.59 -3.14 -3.66
N ARG A 155 5.58 -4.13 -2.78
CA ARG A 155 6.71 -5.02 -2.57
C ARG A 155 7.09 -5.76 -3.85
N ILE A 156 6.09 -6.30 -4.57
CA ILE A 156 6.32 -6.99 -5.86
C ILE A 156 6.99 -6.04 -6.85
N VAL A 157 6.51 -4.80 -6.98
CA VAL A 157 7.10 -3.79 -7.88
C VAL A 157 8.52 -3.44 -7.45
N SER A 158 8.76 -3.25 -6.16
CA SER A 158 10.08 -2.95 -5.61
C SER A 158 11.09 -4.07 -5.85
N ASP A 159 10.67 -5.33 -5.73
CA ASP A 159 11.53 -6.48 -5.99
C ASP A 159 11.88 -6.63 -7.48
N ILE A 160 10.95 -6.29 -8.38
CA ILE A 160 11.16 -6.32 -9.84
C ILE A 160 12.02 -5.16 -10.31
N SER A 161 11.83 -3.98 -9.76
CA SER A 161 12.54 -2.76 -10.14
C SER A 161 13.03 -2.00 -8.90
N PRO A 162 14.14 -2.43 -8.31
CA PRO A 162 14.71 -1.79 -7.12
C PRO A 162 15.05 -0.30 -7.30
N GLU A 163 15.21 0.14 -8.56
CA GLU A 163 15.48 1.53 -8.89
C GLU A 163 14.24 2.44 -8.79
N THR A 164 13.04 1.87 -8.79
CA THR A 164 11.77 2.60 -8.66
C THR A 164 11.34 2.77 -7.21
N GLY A 165 11.90 1.97 -6.30
CA GLY A 165 11.78 2.21 -4.86
C GLY A 165 12.42 3.54 -4.47
N LEU A 166 12.02 4.10 -3.34
CA LEU A 166 12.62 5.31 -2.76
C LEU A 166 14.15 5.20 -2.83
N LYS A 167 14.78 6.06 -3.63
CA LYS A 167 16.23 6.01 -3.86
C LYS A 167 16.96 6.43 -2.58
N VAL A 168 17.33 5.47 -1.76
CA VAL A 168 18.23 5.69 -0.61
C VAL A 168 19.49 6.47 -1.05
N SER A 169 19.91 6.30 -2.32
CA SER A 169 21.04 7.05 -2.90
C SER A 169 20.84 8.56 -3.01
N GLU A 170 19.61 9.07 -2.99
CA GLU A 170 19.37 10.51 -2.97
C GLU A 170 19.53 11.09 -1.57
N ILE A 171 19.29 10.30 -0.55
CA ILE A 171 19.50 10.67 0.85
C ILE A 171 21.00 10.89 1.13
N ASP A 172 21.87 10.10 0.48
CA ASP A 172 23.31 10.29 0.60
C ASP A 172 23.81 11.64 0.05
N LYS A 173 23.02 12.26 -0.82
CA LYS A 173 23.32 13.63 -1.36
C LYS A 173 22.97 14.76 -0.41
N LEU A 174 22.20 14.49 0.66
CA LEU A 174 21.79 15.53 1.61
C LEU A 174 22.95 16.07 2.46
N GLY A 175 24.08 15.35 2.53
CA GLY A 175 25.24 15.71 3.33
C GLY A 175 24.98 15.59 4.84
N ASP A 176 26.02 15.81 5.65
CA ASP A 176 25.89 15.84 7.09
C ASP A 176 25.10 17.08 7.53
N ARG A 177 24.09 16.88 8.36
CA ARG A 177 23.28 17.96 8.95
C ARG A 177 23.45 17.97 10.47
N ASP A 178 23.27 19.16 11.06
CA ASP A 178 23.23 19.30 12.50
C ASP A 178 22.15 18.42 13.11
N ARG A 179 22.47 17.82 14.27
CA ARG A 179 21.51 16.98 14.98
C ARG A 179 20.33 17.80 15.47
N ASN A 180 19.14 17.35 15.16
CA ASN A 180 17.89 17.91 15.65
C ASN A 180 17.27 16.93 16.65
N ALA A 181 16.89 17.43 17.81
CA ALA A 181 16.27 16.65 18.89
C ALA A 181 14.74 16.60 18.79
N SER A 182 14.16 17.22 17.75
CA SER A 182 12.71 17.20 17.50
C SER A 182 12.15 15.79 17.58
N HIS A 183 11.09 15.61 18.33
CA HIS A 183 10.44 14.34 18.48
C HIS A 183 9.46 14.10 17.34
N ILE A 184 9.70 13.06 16.56
CA ILE A 184 8.87 12.67 15.43
C ILE A 184 8.26 11.29 15.69
N VAL A 185 6.93 11.21 15.59
CA VAL A 185 6.19 9.95 15.64
C VAL A 185 5.89 9.52 14.21
N ILE A 186 6.18 8.27 13.88
CA ILE A 186 5.96 7.68 12.56
C ILE A 186 4.99 6.52 12.71
N ALA A 187 3.87 6.56 12.00
CA ALA A 187 2.90 5.48 11.91
C ALA A 187 2.89 4.92 10.49
N GLU A 188 3.33 3.67 10.34
CA GLU A 188 3.50 2.98 9.07
C GLU A 188 3.43 1.48 9.30
N ASP A 189 2.64 0.74 8.52
CA ASP A 189 2.49 -0.71 8.70
C ASP A 189 3.51 -1.55 7.93
N SER A 190 4.14 -0.97 6.91
CA SER A 190 5.20 -1.64 6.15
C SER A 190 6.55 -1.59 6.88
N PRO A 191 7.12 -2.73 7.32
CA PRO A 191 8.43 -2.76 7.97
C PRO A 191 9.55 -2.20 7.09
N LEU A 192 9.40 -2.28 5.76
CA LEU A 192 10.36 -1.73 4.82
C LEU A 192 10.29 -0.21 4.79
N LEU A 193 9.08 0.36 4.66
CA LEU A 193 8.88 1.81 4.60
C LEU A 193 9.23 2.47 5.93
N ILE A 194 8.81 1.90 7.06
CA ILE A 194 9.16 2.44 8.39
C ILE A 194 10.69 2.52 8.59
N LYS A 195 11.41 1.49 8.15
CA LYS A 195 12.87 1.50 8.18
C LYS A 195 13.45 2.58 7.27
N LEU A 196 12.93 2.71 6.06
CA LEU A 196 13.40 3.66 5.05
C LEU A 196 13.19 5.10 5.49
N ILE A 197 12.00 5.42 6.00
CA ILE A 197 11.66 6.74 6.56
C ILE A 197 12.57 7.03 7.77
N SER A 198 12.70 6.07 8.70
CA SER A 198 13.54 6.21 9.87
C SER A 198 15.01 6.46 9.52
N ASP A 199 15.58 5.67 8.58
CA ASP A 199 16.97 5.83 8.13
C ASP A 199 17.17 7.17 7.43
N SER A 200 16.18 7.64 6.65
CA SER A 200 16.19 8.93 5.96
C SER A 200 16.21 10.08 6.95
N LEU A 201 15.32 10.04 7.95
CA LEU A 201 15.25 11.07 8.99
C LEU A 201 16.51 11.09 9.85
N LYS A 202 17.07 9.93 10.21
CA LYS A 202 18.34 9.85 10.95
C LYS A 202 19.49 10.47 10.16
N LYS A 203 19.58 10.21 8.85
CA LYS A 203 20.56 10.87 7.98
C LYS A 203 20.33 12.37 7.85
N ALA A 204 19.07 12.82 7.88
CA ALA A 204 18.72 14.23 7.92
C ALA A 204 18.99 14.91 9.28
N GLY A 205 19.48 14.17 10.28
CA GLY A 205 19.85 14.70 11.60
C GLY A 205 18.82 14.51 12.70
N TYR A 206 17.64 13.96 12.41
CA TYR A 206 16.62 13.70 13.42
C TYR A 206 16.92 12.39 14.13
N SER A 207 17.11 12.43 15.44
CA SER A 207 17.49 11.24 16.23
C SER A 207 16.40 10.76 17.20
N ASN A 208 15.40 11.61 17.48
CA ASN A 208 14.32 11.29 18.40
C ASN A 208 13.08 10.83 17.61
N LEU A 209 13.04 9.52 17.27
CA LEU A 209 11.99 8.92 16.45
C LEU A 209 11.23 7.86 17.25
N THR A 210 9.90 7.96 17.29
CA THR A 210 9.00 6.90 17.77
C THR A 210 8.37 6.23 16.57
N LEU A 211 8.50 4.89 16.50
CA LEU A 211 8.01 4.08 15.37
C LEU A 211 6.80 3.29 15.84
N CYS A 212 5.69 3.42 15.13
CA CYS A 212 4.43 2.74 15.37
C CYS A 212 4.02 1.98 14.11
N HIS A 213 3.50 0.76 14.27
CA HIS A 213 3.17 -0.12 13.14
C HIS A 213 1.71 0.01 12.67
N ASN A 214 0.96 0.93 13.23
CA ASN A 214 -0.40 1.28 12.82
C ASN A 214 -0.85 2.55 13.54
N GLY A 215 -1.96 3.14 13.08
CA GLY A 215 -2.51 4.35 13.67
C GLY A 215 -2.99 4.18 15.11
N LYS A 216 -3.39 2.96 15.51
CA LYS A 216 -3.82 2.69 16.90
C LYS A 216 -2.64 2.76 17.87
N GLU A 217 -1.50 2.15 17.53
CA GLU A 217 -0.26 2.28 18.32
C GLU A 217 0.17 3.74 18.46
N ALA A 218 0.13 4.48 17.37
CA ALA A 218 0.48 5.90 17.39
C ALA A 218 -0.47 6.70 18.27
N TRP A 219 -1.78 6.45 18.19
CA TRP A 219 -2.77 7.09 19.05
C TRP A 219 -2.55 6.77 20.53
N ASP A 220 -2.39 5.48 20.87
CA ASP A 220 -2.18 5.03 22.25
C ASP A 220 -0.90 5.63 22.83
N TYR A 221 0.16 5.73 22.01
CA TYR A 221 1.40 6.39 22.40
C TYR A 221 1.19 7.87 22.70
N LEU A 222 0.51 8.62 21.82
CA LEU A 222 0.25 10.04 22.00
C LEU A 222 -0.64 10.32 23.21
N GLU A 223 -1.66 9.48 23.45
CA GLU A 223 -2.57 9.59 24.58
C GLU A 223 -1.84 9.29 25.91
N ASP A 224 -1.05 8.21 25.98
CA ASP A 224 -0.25 7.85 27.15
C ASP A 224 0.79 8.94 27.47
N TYR A 225 1.45 9.45 26.45
CA TYR A 225 2.44 10.51 26.57
C TYR A 225 1.80 11.78 27.18
N ARG A 226 0.65 12.21 26.67
CA ARG A 226 -0.10 13.35 27.18
C ARG A 226 -0.52 13.19 28.64
N LEU A 227 -1.02 12.00 28.99
CA LEU A 227 -1.52 11.72 30.34
C LEU A 227 -0.43 11.72 31.42
N HIS A 228 0.78 11.25 31.07
CA HIS A 228 1.85 11.04 32.04
C HIS A 228 2.94 12.12 32.02
N ARG A 229 3.00 12.95 30.95
CA ARG A 229 4.03 13.99 30.75
C ARG A 229 3.44 15.28 30.17
N PRO A 230 2.43 15.90 30.81
CA PRO A 230 1.74 17.05 30.24
C PRO A 230 2.65 18.28 30.02
N ASP A 231 3.76 18.39 30.77
CA ASP A 231 4.71 19.52 30.67
C ASP A 231 5.89 19.23 29.72
N GLU A 232 6.01 18.00 29.18
CA GLU A 232 7.12 17.54 28.32
C GLU A 232 6.65 17.15 26.91
N LEU A 233 5.39 17.45 26.56
CA LEU A 233 4.83 17.11 25.26
C LEU A 233 5.55 17.94 24.18
N ASP A 234 6.57 17.33 23.61
CA ASP A 234 7.43 17.90 22.55
C ASP A 234 7.35 17.12 21.25
N VAL A 235 6.21 16.45 20.97
CA VAL A 235 6.01 15.83 19.66
C VAL A 235 5.83 16.92 18.61
N GLU A 236 6.90 17.25 17.92
CA GLU A 236 6.87 18.30 16.91
C GLU A 236 6.21 17.87 15.60
N CYS A 237 6.22 16.57 15.32
CA CYS A 237 5.71 16.06 14.05
C CYS A 237 5.16 14.65 14.18
N VAL A 238 4.02 14.40 13.53
CA VAL A 238 3.51 13.06 13.27
C VAL A 238 3.51 12.84 11.76
N ILE A 239 4.14 11.76 11.33
CA ILE A 239 4.16 11.29 9.93
C ILE A 239 3.34 10.00 9.91
N THR A 240 2.27 9.97 9.14
CA THR A 240 1.39 8.80 9.09
C THR A 240 1.10 8.38 7.66
N ASP A 241 1.17 7.06 7.41
CA ASP A 241 0.57 6.47 6.23
C ASP A 241 -0.95 6.62 6.28
N LEU A 242 -1.57 6.61 5.12
CA LEU A 242 -3.01 6.72 4.96
C LEU A 242 -3.72 5.40 5.28
N GLU A 243 -3.19 4.29 4.77
CA GLU A 243 -3.82 2.98 4.79
C GLU A 243 -3.10 2.02 5.74
N MET A 244 -3.53 1.98 6.99
CA MET A 244 -2.96 1.10 8.02
C MET A 244 -4.03 0.22 8.65
N PRO A 245 -3.66 -0.99 9.14
CA PRO A 245 -4.54 -1.83 9.93
C PRO A 245 -4.92 -1.19 11.26
N LEU A 246 -6.04 -1.60 11.83
CA LEU A 246 -6.60 -1.20 13.13
C LEU A 246 -7.07 0.26 13.19
N MET A 247 -6.29 1.20 12.68
CA MET A 247 -6.65 2.62 12.58
C MET A 247 -5.90 3.23 11.41
N ASP A 248 -6.64 3.75 10.44
CA ASP A 248 -6.11 4.47 9.29
C ASP A 248 -5.58 5.86 9.66
N GLY A 249 -4.75 6.45 8.76
CA GLY A 249 -4.15 7.76 8.97
C GLY A 249 -5.18 8.90 9.02
N HIS A 250 -6.31 8.79 8.34
CA HIS A 250 -7.38 9.77 8.42
C HIS A 250 -8.00 9.82 9.81
N ARG A 251 -8.30 8.64 10.38
CA ARG A 251 -8.85 8.53 11.72
C ARG A 251 -7.86 9.03 12.77
N LEU A 252 -6.59 8.63 12.66
CA LEU A 252 -5.53 9.13 13.53
C LEU A 252 -5.46 10.66 13.47
N THR A 253 -5.40 11.24 12.28
CA THR A 253 -5.38 12.68 12.06
C THR A 253 -6.58 13.39 12.68
N LYS A 254 -7.77 12.82 12.50
CA LYS A 254 -9.00 13.37 13.07
C LYS A 254 -8.95 13.37 14.60
N LEU A 255 -8.50 12.28 15.21
CA LEU A 255 -8.35 12.19 16.67
C LEU A 255 -7.35 13.22 17.19
N ILE A 256 -6.18 13.33 16.56
CA ILE A 256 -5.16 14.33 16.95
C ILE A 256 -5.74 15.74 16.90
N LYS A 257 -6.53 16.08 15.86
CA LYS A 257 -7.11 17.41 15.69
C LYS A 257 -8.33 17.70 16.57
N THR A 258 -9.03 16.67 17.07
CA THR A 258 -10.28 16.88 17.84
C THR A 258 -10.08 16.76 19.34
N ASP A 259 -9.00 16.18 19.82
CA ASP A 259 -8.79 15.81 21.22
C ASP A 259 -7.70 16.64 21.92
N ASP A 260 -7.70 17.96 21.79
CA ASP A 260 -6.76 18.88 22.47
C ASP A 260 -5.26 18.49 22.35
N ILE A 261 -4.95 17.48 21.50
CA ILE A 261 -3.57 17.08 21.17
C ILE A 261 -3.02 18.02 20.09
N GLU A 262 -3.87 18.79 19.43
CA GLU A 262 -3.46 19.78 18.42
C GLU A 262 -2.47 20.82 18.97
N ASP A 263 -2.63 21.22 20.25
CA ASP A 263 -1.70 22.11 20.94
C ASP A 263 -0.32 21.48 21.20
N THR A 264 -0.21 20.16 21.04
CA THR A 264 0.96 19.35 21.36
C THR A 264 1.72 18.84 20.14
N CYS A 265 1.09 18.84 18.94
CA CYS A 265 1.70 18.39 17.70
C CYS A 265 1.71 19.55 16.69
N SER A 266 2.87 20.19 16.50
CA SER A 266 2.99 21.37 15.65
C SER A 266 2.82 21.07 14.15
N ASN A 267 3.09 19.83 13.72
CA ASN A 267 3.06 19.44 12.32
C ASN A 267 2.51 18.01 12.15
N LEU A 268 1.59 17.84 11.20
CA LEU A 268 1.04 16.56 10.82
C LEU A 268 1.22 16.35 9.32
N PHE A 269 1.92 15.28 8.93
CA PHE A 269 2.12 14.88 7.55
C PHE A 269 1.45 13.54 7.30
N ILE A 270 0.59 13.50 6.27
CA ILE A 270 -0.06 12.28 5.77
C ILE A 270 0.57 11.99 4.41
N PHE A 271 0.92 10.76 4.17
CA PHE A 271 1.39 10.28 2.87
C PHE A 271 0.62 9.01 2.47
N ASP A 272 0.62 8.73 1.15
CA ASP A 272 -0.06 7.60 0.50
C ASP A 272 0.95 6.84 -0.37
#